data_8398110d86dafcaf530d6eed48d30232
#
_entry.id   8398110d86dafcaf530d6eed48d30232
#
_cell.length_a   1.000
_cell.length_b   1.000
_cell.length_c   1.000
_cell.angle_alpha   90.00
_cell.angle_beta   90.00
_cell.angle_gamma   90.00
#
_symmetry.space_group_name_H-M   'P 1'
#
loop_
_entity.id
_entity.type
_entity.pdbx_description
1 polymer ?
#
loop_
_entity_poly.entity_id
_entity_poly.type
_entity_poly.pdbx_seq_one_letter_code
_entity_poly.pdbx_strand_id
1 'polypeptide(L)'
;MLASVLSAAPKKDIVDTAVEAGIFKTLVAAVKAAGLVDTLKGEGPFTVFAPTDEAFAKLPKGTVATLLKPENKQKLVDILTYHVVPGKVKAKKAAKLDSAKTVNGSEITIKPSGKTLMINKSKVIKADIKTSNGIIHVIDAVLLPAPKKVAGKTNHIIKQAIHKGVPMFNSGHHAQAAILYMKAGKDVLGQCSSSACPAASKTIRTALHKATAEHCPTSQAWIMRRAFDHVLASSN
;
A
#
# COMPACT_ATOMS: atom_id res chain seq x y z
N MET A 1 -49.04 32.96 3.96
CA MET A 1 -47.56 32.99 3.67
C MET A 1 -47.07 31.55 3.67
N LEU A 2 -46.90 30.96 2.49
CA LEU A 2 -46.34 29.62 2.33
C LEU A 2 -44.84 29.77 2.32
N ALA A 3 -44.15 29.35 3.39
CA ALA A 3 -42.70 29.27 3.44
C ALA A 3 -42.26 28.10 2.54
N SER A 4 -41.71 28.42 1.39
CA SER A 4 -40.99 27.47 0.53
C SER A 4 -39.80 26.89 1.31
N VAL A 5 -39.97 25.66 1.79
CA VAL A 5 -38.86 24.87 2.31
C VAL A 5 -37.95 24.55 1.11
N LEU A 6 -36.92 25.35 0.93
CA LEU A 6 -35.86 25.07 -0.06
C LEU A 6 -35.15 23.82 0.44
N SER A 7 -35.63 22.65 0.02
CA SER A 7 -34.98 21.38 0.27
C SER A 7 -33.63 21.41 -0.44
N ALA A 8 -32.56 21.65 0.32
CA ALA A 8 -31.21 21.46 -0.19
C ALA A 8 -31.09 20.00 -0.63
N ALA A 9 -30.86 19.77 -1.91
CA ALA A 9 -30.62 18.43 -2.44
C ALA A 9 -29.56 17.72 -1.60
N PRO A 10 -29.74 16.43 -1.25
CA PRO A 10 -28.79 15.70 -0.43
C PRO A 10 -27.41 15.80 -1.07
N LYS A 11 -26.45 16.32 -0.32
CA LYS A 11 -25.07 16.45 -0.81
C LYS A 11 -24.55 15.05 -1.08
N LYS A 12 -24.18 14.79 -2.35
CA LYS A 12 -23.61 13.51 -2.79
C LYS A 12 -22.32 13.20 -2.02
N ASP A 13 -22.12 11.95 -1.70
CA ASP A 13 -20.87 11.50 -1.07
C ASP A 13 -19.69 11.50 -2.07
N ILE A 14 -18.51 11.10 -1.61
CA ILE A 14 -17.28 11.05 -2.42
C ILE A 14 -17.45 10.13 -3.62
N VAL A 15 -18.09 8.96 -3.43
CA VAL A 15 -18.24 7.95 -4.49
C VAL A 15 -19.24 8.43 -5.54
N ASP A 16 -20.41 8.92 -5.12
CA ASP A 16 -21.45 9.40 -6.02
C ASP A 16 -20.98 10.63 -6.80
N THR A 17 -20.23 11.53 -6.14
CA THR A 17 -19.62 12.70 -6.81
C THR A 17 -18.57 12.27 -7.85
N ALA A 18 -17.77 11.23 -7.55
CA ALA A 18 -16.77 10.72 -8.49
C ALA A 18 -17.43 10.03 -9.71
N VAL A 19 -18.51 9.28 -9.49
CA VAL A 19 -19.28 8.62 -10.56
C VAL A 19 -19.89 9.68 -11.50
N GLU A 20 -20.50 10.71 -10.96
CA GLU A 20 -21.16 11.77 -11.72
C GLU A 20 -20.17 12.62 -12.52
N ALA A 21 -18.97 12.82 -12.00
CA ALA A 21 -17.95 13.61 -12.69
C ALA A 21 -17.50 13.00 -14.03
N GLY A 22 -17.70 11.70 -14.25
CA GLY A 22 -17.46 11.01 -15.53
C GLY A 22 -15.99 10.82 -15.93
N ILE A 23 -15.04 11.43 -15.21
CA ILE A 23 -13.60 11.43 -15.49
C ILE A 23 -12.82 10.46 -14.58
N PHE A 24 -13.50 9.69 -13.74
CA PHE A 24 -12.94 8.76 -12.75
C PHE A 24 -13.41 7.32 -12.97
N LYS A 25 -13.73 6.93 -14.20
CA LYS A 25 -14.27 5.60 -14.51
C LYS A 25 -13.36 4.47 -14.02
N THR A 26 -12.06 4.61 -14.28
CA THR A 26 -11.04 3.64 -13.85
C THR A 26 -10.91 3.59 -12.33
N LEU A 27 -10.93 4.75 -11.64
CA LEU A 27 -10.88 4.83 -10.19
C LEU A 27 -12.11 4.16 -9.56
N VAL A 28 -13.31 4.45 -10.08
CA VAL A 28 -14.57 3.85 -9.59
C VAL A 28 -14.56 2.34 -9.76
N ALA A 29 -14.10 1.83 -10.91
CA ALA A 29 -13.94 0.40 -11.15
C ALA A 29 -12.94 -0.22 -10.15
N ALA A 30 -11.81 0.45 -9.89
CA ALA A 30 -10.81 0.01 -8.94
C ALA A 30 -11.35 -0.05 -7.50
N VAL A 31 -12.11 0.98 -7.07
CA VAL A 31 -12.75 1.03 -5.74
C VAL A 31 -13.76 -0.10 -5.57
N LYS A 32 -14.57 -0.39 -6.61
CA LYS A 32 -15.50 -1.53 -6.62
C LYS A 32 -14.77 -2.87 -6.53
N ALA A 33 -13.74 -3.08 -7.34
CA ALA A 33 -12.94 -4.32 -7.34
C ALA A 33 -12.21 -4.54 -5.99
N ALA A 34 -11.77 -3.48 -5.35
CA ALA A 34 -11.16 -3.53 -4.02
C ALA A 34 -12.17 -3.82 -2.89
N GLY A 35 -13.47 -3.58 -3.11
CA GLY A 35 -14.52 -3.66 -2.08
C GLY A 35 -14.47 -2.49 -1.08
N LEU A 36 -14.02 -1.31 -1.52
CA LEU A 36 -13.87 -0.12 -0.68
C LEU A 36 -15.02 0.89 -0.84
N VAL A 37 -16.07 0.55 -1.58
CA VAL A 37 -17.22 1.43 -1.82
C VAL A 37 -17.87 1.84 -0.50
N ASP A 38 -18.22 0.88 0.35
CA ASP A 38 -18.91 1.14 1.62
C ASP A 38 -18.00 1.91 2.59
N THR A 39 -16.70 1.64 2.58
CA THR A 39 -15.71 2.38 3.38
C THR A 39 -15.66 3.86 2.98
N LEU A 40 -15.69 4.16 1.68
CA LEU A 40 -15.65 5.53 1.16
C LEU A 40 -17.01 6.25 1.22
N LYS A 41 -18.13 5.51 1.32
CA LYS A 41 -19.46 6.02 1.59
C LYS A 41 -19.74 6.23 3.06
N GLY A 42 -18.91 5.64 3.94
CA GLY A 42 -19.05 5.73 5.39
C GLY A 42 -18.90 7.15 5.93
N GLU A 43 -19.10 7.25 7.26
CA GLU A 43 -18.98 8.51 7.99
C GLU A 43 -17.53 9.03 7.91
N GLY A 44 -17.37 10.13 7.15
CA GLY A 44 -16.10 10.83 7.05
C GLY A 44 -15.71 11.53 8.35
N PRO A 45 -14.91 12.56 8.27
CA PRO A 45 -14.49 13.23 7.05
C PRO A 45 -13.26 12.61 6.37
N PHE A 46 -13.30 12.53 5.04
CA PHE A 46 -12.17 12.08 4.22
C PHE A 46 -11.70 13.15 3.25
N THR A 47 -10.42 13.11 2.91
CA THR A 47 -9.85 13.84 1.77
C THR A 47 -9.32 12.82 0.77
N VAL A 48 -9.86 12.81 -0.44
CA VAL A 48 -9.50 11.87 -1.48
C VAL A 48 -8.74 12.58 -2.59
N PHE A 49 -7.55 12.11 -2.90
CA PHE A 49 -6.77 12.52 -4.07
C PHE A 49 -7.16 11.61 -5.23
N ALA A 50 -8.09 12.07 -6.07
CA ALA A 50 -8.69 11.28 -7.14
C ALA A 50 -7.92 11.45 -8.46
N PRO A 51 -7.21 10.42 -8.95
CA PRO A 51 -6.58 10.43 -10.26
C PRO A 51 -7.64 10.30 -11.37
N THR A 52 -7.50 11.07 -12.45
CA THR A 52 -8.34 10.98 -13.62
C THR A 52 -8.03 9.72 -14.44
N ASP A 53 -8.91 9.38 -15.40
CA ASP A 53 -8.65 8.29 -16.34
C ASP A 53 -7.35 8.52 -17.13
N GLU A 54 -7.04 9.79 -17.47
CA GLU A 54 -5.76 10.18 -18.07
C GLU A 54 -4.55 9.93 -17.16
N ALA A 55 -4.71 10.12 -15.84
CA ALA A 55 -3.67 9.81 -14.87
C ALA A 55 -3.35 8.30 -14.84
N PHE A 56 -4.37 7.45 -14.98
CA PHE A 56 -4.19 6.01 -15.12
C PHE A 56 -3.56 5.63 -16.47
N ALA A 57 -3.85 6.34 -17.55
CA ALA A 57 -3.25 6.12 -18.85
C ALA A 57 -1.73 6.38 -18.88
N LYS A 58 -1.21 7.20 -17.96
CA LYS A 58 0.24 7.42 -17.78
C LYS A 58 0.98 6.23 -17.15
N LEU A 59 0.26 5.27 -16.56
CA LEU A 59 0.88 4.06 -16.03
C LEU A 59 1.35 3.13 -17.15
N PRO A 60 2.38 2.31 -16.94
CA PRO A 60 2.82 1.32 -17.91
C PRO A 60 1.65 0.43 -18.38
N LYS A 61 1.62 0.12 -19.69
CA LYS A 61 0.56 -0.73 -20.28
C LYS A 61 0.39 -2.03 -19.48
N GLY A 62 -0.85 -2.40 -19.19
CA GLY A 62 -1.18 -3.61 -18.44
C GLY A 62 -1.13 -3.47 -16.91
N THR A 63 -0.60 -2.37 -16.36
CA THR A 63 -0.52 -2.17 -14.89
C THR A 63 -1.92 -2.15 -14.27
N VAL A 64 -2.86 -1.40 -14.85
CA VAL A 64 -4.24 -1.31 -14.35
C VAL A 64 -4.92 -2.68 -14.41
N ALA A 65 -4.81 -3.38 -15.55
CA ALA A 65 -5.38 -4.72 -15.72
C ALA A 65 -4.78 -5.72 -14.71
N THR A 66 -3.49 -5.61 -14.43
CA THR A 66 -2.81 -6.46 -13.43
C THR A 66 -3.29 -6.14 -12.01
N LEU A 67 -3.48 -4.86 -11.66
CA LEU A 67 -3.97 -4.45 -10.35
C LEU A 67 -5.41 -4.87 -10.08
N LEU A 68 -6.25 -4.94 -11.13
CA LEU A 68 -7.65 -5.37 -11.03
C LEU A 68 -7.82 -6.88 -10.87
N LYS A 69 -6.78 -7.68 -11.05
CA LYS A 69 -6.85 -9.13 -10.86
C LYS A 69 -7.05 -9.48 -9.38
N PRO A 70 -7.84 -10.53 -9.06
CA PRO A 70 -8.12 -10.93 -7.68
C PRO A 70 -6.86 -11.19 -6.84
N GLU A 71 -5.81 -11.74 -7.44
CA GLU A 71 -4.52 -11.99 -6.80
C GLU A 71 -3.79 -10.72 -6.37
N ASN A 72 -4.11 -9.58 -6.96
CA ASN A 72 -3.52 -8.28 -6.64
C ASN A 72 -4.46 -7.37 -5.82
N LYS A 73 -5.61 -7.88 -5.37
CA LYS A 73 -6.60 -7.11 -4.61
C LYS A 73 -5.99 -6.33 -3.45
N GLN A 74 -5.08 -6.94 -2.70
CA GLN A 74 -4.44 -6.27 -1.57
C GLN A 74 -3.55 -5.10 -2.01
N LYS A 75 -2.82 -5.24 -3.12
CA LYS A 75 -2.03 -4.12 -3.68
C LYS A 75 -2.93 -2.98 -4.13
N LEU A 76 -4.08 -3.32 -4.71
CA LEU A 76 -5.08 -2.33 -5.11
C LEU A 76 -5.64 -1.58 -3.90
N VAL A 77 -5.99 -2.29 -2.83
CA VAL A 77 -6.41 -1.70 -1.55
C VAL A 77 -5.34 -0.78 -0.98
N ASP A 78 -4.07 -1.22 -0.98
CA ASP A 78 -2.94 -0.41 -0.48
C ASP A 78 -2.76 0.89 -1.28
N ILE A 79 -2.90 0.82 -2.62
CA ILE A 79 -2.83 2.01 -3.49
C ILE A 79 -4.03 2.92 -3.23
N LEU A 80 -5.25 2.40 -3.20
CA LEU A 80 -6.45 3.21 -3.01
C LEU A 80 -6.48 3.89 -1.64
N THR A 81 -6.10 3.18 -0.58
CA THR A 81 -6.00 3.75 0.78
C THR A 81 -4.85 4.76 0.92
N TYR A 82 -3.83 4.68 0.06
CA TYR A 82 -2.78 5.69 -0.05
C TYR A 82 -3.27 7.01 -0.68
N HIS A 83 -4.37 6.98 -1.44
CA HIS A 83 -5.00 8.18 -1.98
C HIS A 83 -5.97 8.86 -1.01
N VAL A 84 -6.19 8.29 0.17
CA VAL A 84 -7.16 8.78 1.15
C VAL A 84 -6.44 9.28 2.41
N VAL A 85 -6.73 10.50 2.80
CA VAL A 85 -6.25 11.11 4.05
C VAL A 85 -7.45 11.29 4.98
N PRO A 86 -7.37 10.84 6.25
CA PRO A 86 -8.44 11.10 7.21
C PRO A 86 -8.54 12.60 7.52
N GLY A 87 -9.78 13.08 7.61
CA GLY A 87 -10.06 14.50 7.87
C GLY A 87 -10.36 15.32 6.61
N LYS A 88 -10.95 16.51 6.81
CA LYS A 88 -11.17 17.51 5.74
C LYS A 88 -9.96 18.42 5.60
N VAL A 89 -9.14 18.18 4.61
CA VAL A 89 -7.96 18.98 4.29
C VAL A 89 -8.21 19.79 3.02
N LYS A 90 -8.64 21.03 3.17
CA LYS A 90 -8.79 21.97 2.03
C LYS A 90 -7.41 22.33 1.47
N ALA A 91 -7.36 22.71 0.19
CA ALA A 91 -6.11 23.09 -0.49
C ALA A 91 -5.31 24.16 0.27
N LYS A 92 -5.98 25.18 0.83
CA LYS A 92 -5.34 26.23 1.66
C LYS A 92 -4.70 25.66 2.93
N LYS A 93 -5.30 24.63 3.54
CA LYS A 93 -4.72 23.93 4.70
C LYS A 93 -3.58 23.02 4.27
N ALA A 94 -3.79 22.25 3.19
CA ALA A 94 -2.78 21.38 2.61
C ALA A 94 -1.49 22.13 2.25
N ALA A 95 -1.62 23.35 1.68
CA ALA A 95 -0.48 24.18 1.33
C ALA A 95 0.41 24.61 2.51
N LYS A 96 -0.07 24.45 3.75
CA LYS A 96 0.67 24.74 4.99
C LYS A 96 1.29 23.48 5.61
N LEU A 97 1.07 22.30 5.03
CA LEU A 97 1.56 21.02 5.49
C LEU A 97 2.65 20.54 4.54
N ASP A 98 3.75 20.02 5.08
CA ASP A 98 4.81 19.38 4.29
C ASP A 98 4.48 17.94 3.97
N SER A 99 3.69 17.29 4.81
CA SER A 99 3.23 15.91 4.62
C SER A 99 1.85 15.67 5.26
N ALA A 100 1.20 14.57 4.84
CA ALA A 100 -0.01 14.08 5.49
C ALA A 100 0.01 12.55 5.54
N LYS A 101 -0.45 12.00 6.67
CA LYS A 101 -0.57 10.55 6.85
C LYS A 101 -1.84 10.05 6.17
N THR A 102 -1.70 9.05 5.33
CA THR A 102 -2.82 8.42 4.61
C THR A 102 -3.45 7.28 5.41
N VAL A 103 -4.64 6.84 5.00
CA VAL A 103 -5.32 5.66 5.58
C VAL A 103 -4.48 4.39 5.43
N ASN A 104 -3.65 4.30 4.40
CA ASN A 104 -2.66 3.24 4.22
C ASN A 104 -1.59 3.20 5.33
N GLY A 105 -1.44 4.29 6.11
CA GLY A 105 -0.42 4.46 7.15
C GLY A 105 0.91 5.05 6.67
N SER A 106 1.11 5.19 5.36
CA SER A 106 2.27 5.87 4.78
C SER A 106 1.99 7.36 4.63
N GLU A 107 3.03 8.18 4.51
CA GLU A 107 2.89 9.62 4.32
C GLU A 107 2.97 10.00 2.84
N ILE A 108 2.18 11.00 2.46
CA ILE A 108 2.32 11.74 1.21
C ILE A 108 3.02 13.06 1.48
N THR A 109 3.92 13.46 0.59
CA THR A 109 4.55 14.79 0.65
C THR A 109 3.64 15.79 -0.06
N ILE A 110 3.47 16.96 0.55
CA ILE A 110 2.67 18.05 0.01
C ILE A 110 3.60 19.23 -0.20
N LYS A 111 3.63 19.79 -1.40
CA LYS A 111 4.43 20.97 -1.71
C LYS A 111 3.59 21.98 -2.48
N PRO A 112 3.59 23.26 -2.09
CA PRO A 112 3.01 24.31 -2.91
C PRO A 112 3.84 24.48 -4.19
N SER A 113 3.17 24.63 -5.32
CA SER A 113 3.79 24.85 -6.63
C SER A 113 3.04 25.96 -7.37
N GLY A 114 3.47 27.18 -7.19
CA GLY A 114 2.78 28.37 -7.67
C GLY A 114 1.36 28.47 -7.10
N LYS A 115 0.34 28.48 -7.96
CA LYS A 115 -1.08 28.53 -7.56
C LYS A 115 -1.70 27.15 -7.30
N THR A 116 -0.92 26.07 -7.42
CA THR A 116 -1.39 24.67 -7.29
C THR A 116 -0.62 23.94 -6.20
N LEU A 117 -1.02 22.69 -5.91
CA LEU A 117 -0.34 21.79 -4.98
C LEU A 117 0.26 20.64 -5.75
N MET A 118 1.43 20.19 -5.31
CA MET A 118 2.04 18.93 -5.69
C MET A 118 1.88 17.94 -4.54
N ILE A 119 1.36 16.77 -4.86
CA ILE A 119 1.25 15.64 -3.93
C ILE A 119 2.22 14.56 -4.41
N ASN A 120 3.32 14.36 -3.69
CA ASN A 120 4.46 13.59 -4.18
C ASN A 120 4.96 14.17 -5.54
N LYS A 121 4.72 13.43 -6.63
CA LYS A 121 5.06 13.83 -8.01
C LYS A 121 3.83 14.22 -8.83
N SER A 122 2.63 14.20 -8.25
CA SER A 122 1.37 14.48 -8.93
C SER A 122 0.92 15.91 -8.69
N LYS A 123 0.42 16.56 -9.72
CA LYS A 123 -0.13 17.92 -9.64
C LYS A 123 -1.62 17.86 -9.33
N VAL A 124 -2.09 18.70 -8.41
CA VAL A 124 -3.53 18.91 -8.19
C VAL A 124 -4.05 19.81 -9.29
N ILE A 125 -4.93 19.28 -10.15
CA ILE A 125 -5.52 20.01 -11.29
C ILE A 125 -6.85 20.68 -10.93
N LYS A 126 -7.60 20.12 -9.97
CA LYS A 126 -8.79 20.73 -9.41
C LYS A 126 -8.89 20.40 -7.92
N ALA A 127 -9.05 21.41 -7.09
CA ALA A 127 -9.06 21.28 -5.66
C ALA A 127 -10.43 21.57 -5.04
N ASP A 128 -10.64 21.17 -3.80
CA ASP A 128 -11.78 21.54 -2.94
C ASP A 128 -13.17 21.19 -3.49
N ILE A 129 -13.31 20.06 -4.20
CA ILE A 129 -14.63 19.54 -4.56
C ILE A 129 -15.27 19.01 -3.28
N LYS A 130 -16.34 19.70 -2.84
CA LYS A 130 -17.03 19.38 -1.59
C LYS A 130 -18.03 18.24 -1.78
N THR A 131 -18.03 17.31 -0.86
CA THR A 131 -19.00 16.20 -0.77
C THR A 131 -19.64 16.16 0.62
N SER A 132 -20.67 15.33 0.82
CA SER A 132 -21.31 15.17 2.13
C SER A 132 -20.32 14.67 3.20
N ASN A 133 -19.50 13.69 2.87
CA ASN A 133 -18.58 13.01 3.79
C ASN A 133 -17.10 13.35 3.57
N GLY A 134 -16.75 14.37 2.74
CA GLY A 134 -15.35 14.71 2.54
C GLY A 134 -15.05 15.82 1.55
N ILE A 135 -13.84 15.74 0.99
CA ILE A 135 -13.33 16.63 -0.05
C ILE A 135 -12.57 15.77 -1.07
N ILE A 136 -12.72 16.09 -2.36
CA ILE A 136 -11.96 15.49 -3.45
C ILE A 136 -10.99 16.53 -4.02
N HIS A 137 -9.74 16.12 -4.18
CA HIS A 137 -8.71 16.83 -4.97
C HIS A 137 -8.37 15.98 -6.19
N VAL A 138 -8.54 16.54 -7.37
CA VAL A 138 -8.25 15.85 -8.64
C VAL A 138 -6.76 15.97 -8.93
N ILE A 139 -6.12 14.86 -9.23
CA ILE A 139 -4.69 14.77 -9.53
C ILE A 139 -4.42 14.19 -10.91
N ASP A 140 -3.32 14.60 -11.52
CA ASP A 140 -2.92 14.27 -12.89
C ASP A 140 -2.06 13.00 -13.01
N ALA A 141 -1.72 12.36 -11.90
CA ALA A 141 -1.00 11.09 -11.86
C ALA A 141 -1.41 10.26 -10.64
N VAL A 142 -1.31 8.93 -10.76
CA VAL A 142 -1.64 7.99 -9.69
C VAL A 142 -0.54 8.02 -8.63
N LEU A 143 -0.91 8.14 -7.35
CA LEU A 143 0.02 8.05 -6.24
C LEU A 143 0.36 6.57 -6.00
N LEU A 144 1.61 6.20 -6.18
CA LEU A 144 2.09 4.88 -5.82
C LEU A 144 2.80 4.95 -4.46
N PRO A 145 2.35 4.18 -3.46
CA PRO A 145 3.06 4.14 -2.19
C PRO A 145 4.46 3.60 -2.43
N ALA A 146 5.46 4.24 -1.81
CA ALA A 146 6.76 3.63 -1.71
C ALA A 146 6.63 2.26 -1.02
N PRO A 147 7.40 1.25 -1.41
CA PRO A 147 7.36 -0.03 -0.72
C PRO A 147 7.53 0.24 0.78
N LYS A 148 6.56 -0.21 1.57
CA LYS A 148 6.61 0.00 3.03
C LYS A 148 7.94 -0.56 3.50
N LYS A 149 8.74 0.26 4.22
CA LYS A 149 10.01 -0.16 4.83
C LYS A 149 9.78 -1.18 5.98
N VAL A 150 9.01 -2.23 5.72
CA VAL A 150 8.97 -3.45 6.55
C VAL A 150 10.28 -4.22 6.37
N ALA A 151 11.02 -3.92 5.28
CA ALA A 151 12.36 -4.40 5.04
C ALA A 151 13.28 -4.23 6.27
N GLY A 152 13.17 -3.15 7.03
CA GLY A 152 14.01 -2.93 8.21
C GLY A 152 13.86 -4.01 9.28
N LYS A 153 12.63 -4.35 9.68
CA LYS A 153 12.39 -5.40 10.70
C LYS A 153 12.67 -6.79 10.15
N THR A 154 12.21 -7.08 8.92
CA THR A 154 12.48 -8.33 8.22
C THR A 154 13.97 -8.56 8.05
N ASN A 155 14.70 -7.56 7.55
CA ASN A 155 16.14 -7.64 7.36
C ASN A 155 16.87 -7.79 8.72
N HIS A 156 16.38 -7.16 9.79
CA HIS A 156 16.94 -7.31 11.13
C HIS A 156 16.80 -8.75 11.63
N ILE A 157 15.61 -9.36 11.54
CA ILE A 157 15.39 -10.76 11.92
C ILE A 157 16.30 -11.69 11.14
N ILE A 158 16.37 -11.50 9.81
CA ILE A 158 17.21 -12.31 8.93
C ILE A 158 18.70 -12.15 9.27
N LYS A 159 19.19 -10.93 9.43
CA LYS A 159 20.58 -10.65 9.78
C LYS A 159 20.96 -11.24 11.15
N GLN A 160 20.07 -11.13 12.14
CA GLN A 160 20.28 -11.76 13.44
C GLN A 160 20.34 -13.30 13.36
N ALA A 161 19.44 -13.90 12.59
CA ALA A 161 19.44 -15.35 12.39
C ALA A 161 20.73 -15.82 11.71
N ILE A 162 21.18 -15.11 10.69
CA ILE A 162 22.45 -15.40 10.00
C ILE A 162 23.64 -15.26 10.96
N HIS A 163 23.70 -14.16 11.73
CA HIS A 163 24.80 -13.90 12.66
C HIS A 163 24.93 -15.00 13.71
N LYS A 164 23.82 -15.52 14.23
CA LYS A 164 23.80 -16.61 15.21
C LYS A 164 23.99 -17.99 14.58
N GLY A 165 23.42 -18.21 13.41
CA GLY A 165 23.38 -19.53 12.78
C GLY A 165 24.66 -19.91 12.05
N VAL A 166 25.42 -18.94 11.52
CA VAL A 166 26.71 -19.23 10.82
C VAL A 166 27.74 -19.87 11.75
N PRO A 167 28.03 -19.35 12.96
CA PRO A 167 28.93 -20.02 13.90
C PRO A 167 28.46 -21.42 14.27
N MET A 168 27.17 -21.60 14.53
CA MET A 168 26.58 -22.93 14.85
C MET A 168 26.79 -23.91 13.69
N PHE A 169 26.54 -23.47 12.46
CA PHE A 169 26.73 -24.29 11.27
C PHE A 169 28.18 -24.70 11.11
N ASN A 170 29.12 -23.77 11.24
CA ASN A 170 30.56 -23.98 11.09
C ASN A 170 31.15 -24.87 12.20
N SER A 171 30.51 -24.92 13.36
CA SER A 171 30.86 -25.79 14.49
C SER A 171 30.21 -27.18 14.44
N GLY A 172 29.59 -27.55 13.31
CA GLY A 172 28.93 -28.85 13.13
C GLY A 172 27.52 -28.97 13.72
N HIS A 173 26.98 -27.90 14.35
CA HIS A 173 25.64 -27.88 14.93
C HIS A 173 24.56 -27.58 13.90
N HIS A 174 24.54 -28.39 12.81
CA HIS A 174 23.67 -28.14 11.66
C HIS A 174 22.16 -28.17 12.00
N ALA A 175 21.76 -29.06 12.93
CA ALA A 175 20.36 -29.17 13.36
C ALA A 175 19.88 -27.90 14.08
N GLN A 176 20.69 -27.35 14.99
CA GLN A 176 20.36 -26.12 15.70
C GLN A 176 20.32 -24.91 14.74
N ALA A 177 21.26 -24.84 13.79
CA ALA A 177 21.24 -23.80 12.76
C ALA A 177 20.00 -23.88 11.87
N ALA A 178 19.56 -25.08 11.49
CA ALA A 178 18.34 -25.29 10.71
C ALA A 178 17.09 -24.84 11.48
N ILE A 179 16.96 -25.26 12.74
CA ILE A 179 15.86 -24.84 13.62
C ILE A 179 15.82 -23.32 13.76
N LEU A 180 16.95 -22.67 13.99
CA LEU A 180 17.07 -21.21 14.11
C LEU A 180 16.61 -20.50 12.83
N TYR A 181 17.06 -20.96 11.67
CA TYR A 181 16.70 -20.37 10.39
C TYR A 181 15.22 -20.59 10.05
N MET A 182 14.67 -21.77 10.30
CA MET A 182 13.24 -22.02 10.09
C MET A 182 12.36 -21.17 11.03
N LYS A 183 12.77 -21.01 12.29
CA LYS A 183 12.09 -20.11 13.24
C LYS A 183 12.11 -18.67 12.72
N ALA A 184 13.27 -18.15 12.34
CA ALA A 184 13.40 -16.81 11.80
C ALA A 184 12.54 -16.62 10.52
N GLY A 185 12.46 -17.64 9.66
CA GLY A 185 11.56 -17.61 8.51
C GLY A 185 10.08 -17.48 8.90
N LYS A 186 9.63 -18.22 9.92
CA LYS A 186 8.27 -18.11 10.48
C LYS A 186 8.03 -16.73 11.09
N ASP A 187 9.00 -16.18 11.83
CA ASP A 187 8.92 -14.85 12.44
C ASP A 187 8.82 -13.75 11.36
N VAL A 188 9.59 -13.88 10.27
CA VAL A 188 9.47 -12.99 9.08
C VAL A 188 8.06 -13.06 8.49
N LEU A 189 7.50 -14.25 8.32
CA LEU A 189 6.13 -14.40 7.78
C LEU A 189 5.06 -13.84 8.73
N GLY A 190 5.24 -13.96 10.04
CA GLY A 190 4.34 -13.37 11.04
C GLY A 190 4.34 -11.85 11.03
N GLN A 191 5.49 -11.24 10.69
CA GLN A 191 5.61 -9.78 10.61
C GLN A 191 5.28 -9.20 9.22
N CYS A 192 5.42 -10.00 8.18
CA CYS A 192 5.01 -9.66 6.83
C CYS A 192 3.56 -10.09 6.63
N SER A 193 2.59 -9.20 6.85
CA SER A 193 1.29 -9.37 6.21
C SER A 193 1.54 -9.51 4.70
N SER A 194 0.77 -10.37 4.03
CA SER A 194 0.97 -10.72 2.60
C SER A 194 1.08 -9.51 1.66
N SER A 195 0.57 -8.35 2.08
CA SER A 195 0.60 -7.08 1.35
C SER A 195 1.88 -6.26 1.56
N ALA A 196 2.55 -6.40 2.72
CA ALA A 196 3.66 -5.53 3.08
C ALA A 196 5.01 -5.98 2.47
N CYS A 197 5.19 -7.28 2.22
CA CYS A 197 6.43 -7.88 1.69
C CYS A 197 6.13 -9.06 0.75
N PRO A 198 5.43 -8.88 -0.37
CA PRO A 198 4.96 -10.01 -1.18
C PRO A 198 6.09 -10.89 -1.73
N ALA A 199 7.19 -10.28 -2.18
CA ALA A 199 8.35 -11.00 -2.71
C ALA A 199 9.09 -11.78 -1.61
N ALA A 200 9.40 -11.11 -0.48
CA ALA A 200 10.06 -11.73 0.65
C ALA A 200 9.21 -12.86 1.26
N SER A 201 7.89 -12.63 1.45
CA SER A 201 6.96 -13.62 1.96
C SER A 201 6.87 -14.85 1.05
N LYS A 202 6.81 -14.66 -0.28
CA LYS A 202 6.80 -15.76 -1.25
C LYS A 202 8.09 -16.57 -1.17
N THR A 203 9.25 -15.92 -1.19
CA THR A 203 10.56 -16.57 -1.12
C THR A 203 10.72 -17.37 0.18
N ILE A 204 10.41 -16.77 1.32
CA ILE A 204 10.52 -17.43 2.63
C ILE A 204 9.52 -18.58 2.78
N ARG A 205 8.27 -18.41 2.33
CA ARG A 205 7.26 -19.49 2.36
C ARG A 205 7.67 -20.69 1.55
N THR A 206 8.17 -20.45 0.33
CA THR A 206 8.67 -21.53 -0.54
C THR A 206 9.87 -22.24 0.08
N ALA A 207 10.80 -21.49 0.67
CA ALA A 207 11.97 -22.06 1.33
C ALA A 207 11.58 -22.88 2.58
N LEU A 208 10.66 -22.38 3.40
CA LEU A 208 10.15 -23.12 4.57
C LEU A 208 9.49 -24.44 4.16
N HIS A 209 8.66 -24.40 3.11
CA HIS A 209 8.02 -25.63 2.61
C HIS A 209 9.06 -26.67 2.15
N LYS A 210 10.05 -26.23 1.36
CA LYS A 210 11.15 -27.11 0.92
C LYS A 210 11.99 -27.61 2.10
N ALA A 211 12.37 -26.75 3.04
CA ALA A 211 13.16 -27.13 4.20
C ALA A 211 12.42 -28.12 5.11
N THR A 212 11.09 -27.99 5.24
CA THR A 212 10.28 -28.92 6.04
C THR A 212 10.17 -30.31 5.40
N ALA A 213 10.25 -30.38 4.07
CA ALA A 213 10.22 -31.65 3.34
C ALA A 213 11.58 -32.38 3.37
N GLU A 214 12.67 -31.69 3.70
CA GLU A 214 14.02 -32.25 3.80
C GLU A 214 14.26 -32.97 5.12
N HIS A 215 14.96 -34.09 5.09
CA HIS A 215 15.31 -34.88 6.27
C HIS A 215 16.72 -34.52 6.80
N CYS A 216 17.59 -33.94 5.96
CA CYS A 216 18.95 -33.57 6.33
C CYS A 216 19.01 -32.14 6.91
N PRO A 217 19.43 -31.98 8.19
CA PRO A 217 19.53 -30.67 8.80
C PRO A 217 20.47 -29.70 8.05
N THR A 218 21.53 -30.18 7.45
CA THR A 218 22.44 -29.39 6.65
C THR A 218 21.73 -28.80 5.43
N SER A 219 20.96 -29.62 4.68
CA SER A 219 20.17 -29.19 3.54
C SER A 219 19.08 -28.17 3.97
N GLN A 220 18.40 -28.43 5.07
CA GLN A 220 17.39 -27.50 5.64
C GLN A 220 17.99 -26.11 5.92
N ALA A 221 19.14 -26.08 6.58
CA ALA A 221 19.84 -24.82 6.90
C ALA A 221 20.25 -24.07 5.63
N TRP A 222 20.79 -24.76 4.63
CA TRP A 222 21.18 -24.15 3.35
C TRP A 222 20.00 -23.61 2.54
N ILE A 223 18.88 -24.31 2.49
CA ILE A 223 17.67 -23.84 1.81
C ILE A 223 17.22 -22.51 2.41
N MET A 224 17.11 -22.45 3.72
CA MET A 224 16.70 -21.23 4.42
C MET A 224 17.72 -20.11 4.28
N ARG A 225 19.02 -20.42 4.37
CA ARG A 225 20.08 -19.43 4.23
C ARG A 225 20.06 -18.75 2.85
N ARG A 226 19.96 -19.52 1.78
CA ARG A 226 19.84 -18.97 0.41
C ARG A 226 18.62 -18.08 0.22
N ALA A 227 17.48 -18.45 0.83
CA ALA A 227 16.29 -17.61 0.82
C ALA A 227 16.49 -16.28 1.53
N PHE A 228 17.20 -16.29 2.66
CA PHE A 228 17.55 -15.07 3.40
C PHE A 228 18.48 -14.16 2.60
N ASP A 229 19.52 -14.71 1.98
CA ASP A 229 20.44 -13.96 1.14
C ASP A 229 19.72 -13.31 -0.05
N HIS A 230 18.78 -14.05 -0.68
CA HIS A 230 17.95 -13.52 -1.77
C HIS A 230 17.04 -12.37 -1.31
N VAL A 231 16.41 -12.48 -0.14
CA VAL A 231 15.56 -11.42 0.43
C VAL A 231 16.40 -10.19 0.76
N LEU A 232 17.58 -10.36 1.34
CA LEU A 232 18.47 -9.25 1.68
C LEU A 232 18.98 -8.52 0.41
N ALA A 233 19.32 -9.27 -0.64
CA ALA A 233 19.77 -8.71 -1.91
C ALA A 233 18.66 -7.93 -2.63
N SER A 234 17.40 -8.37 -2.50
CA SER A 234 16.24 -7.71 -3.12
C SER A 234 15.74 -6.48 -2.34
N SER A 235 16.33 -6.20 -1.17
CA SER A 235 15.90 -5.13 -0.26
C SER A 235 16.79 -3.88 -0.34
N ASN A 236 17.84 -3.93 -1.13
CA ASN A 236 18.73 -2.82 -1.48
C ASN A 236 18.27 -2.25 -2.82
#